data_3ea5258b8be94a1024bcb969508bed76
#
_entry.id   3ea5258b8be94a1024bcb969508bed76
#
_cell.length_a   1.000
_cell.length_b   1.000
_cell.length_c   1.000
_cell.angle_alpha   90.00
_cell.angle_beta   90.00
_cell.angle_gamma   90.00
#
_symmetry.space_group_name_H-M   'P 1'
#
loop_
_entity.id
_entity.type
_entity.pdbx_description
1 polymer ?
#
loop_
_entity_poly.entity_id
_entity_poly.type
_entity_poly.pdbx_seq_one_letter_code
_entity_poly.pdbx_strand_id
1 'polypeptide(L)'
;IEGLSEIVAQPSVSSTGEGVSKCCELIVKKMKAIGMDVQTYPIEPHSVIIGKIGADPSKKTVLIYAHYDVQPQGDLTQWRTPPFEPTIIEGVMYGRGTADNKGPLMAHLNAIEFWLKEYGELPVNIKTIFEGSEESNSEGLPEFLCSHKELLKADMVYFSDGSKNHNDQPIIALGVKGMLYVELVLTTMTRNVHSQYAPVLPSAAWQMVQLLNKLKTEDGTVHIPGFYDDVVQPTEIEKAIYDKLPDVRENLFRSYGAYPIYPADKGYYIQLNGTPSFNISGISSGYTGNGTATVLTSKAIAKIDMRLVAAQDGNKILDNLKQYIKKLGYDNVEVICHGITEPAKTPVDTPYLLPVEKATRNVFGPYMVYPNRPSTAPDYLWTNILGLPTIQVRWCDATSDNHAPNEHLTLSNYIKGTELTATVLKEISEM
;
A
#
# COMPACT_ATOMS: atom_id res chain seq x y z
N ILE A 1 2.43 -26.81 2.71
CA ILE A 1 1.71 -26.44 3.97
C ILE A 1 2.70 -26.39 5.12
N GLU A 2 3.53 -27.41 5.34
CA GLU A 2 4.54 -27.45 6.43
C GLU A 2 5.45 -26.21 6.43
N GLY A 3 5.97 -25.82 5.24
CA GLY A 3 6.81 -24.63 5.11
C GLY A 3 6.10 -23.33 5.45
N LEU A 4 4.79 -23.22 5.16
CA LEU A 4 3.97 -22.08 5.58
C LEU A 4 3.77 -22.11 7.10
N SER A 5 3.42 -23.26 7.69
CA SER A 5 3.26 -23.38 9.14
C SER A 5 4.54 -22.99 9.88
N GLU A 6 5.71 -23.42 9.39
CA GLU A 6 7.00 -23.09 10.00
C GLU A 6 7.29 -21.58 10.01
N ILE A 7 7.02 -20.88 8.89
CA ILE A 7 7.29 -19.44 8.80
C ILE A 7 6.26 -18.61 9.59
N VAL A 8 5.00 -19.04 9.64
CA VAL A 8 3.94 -18.36 10.42
C VAL A 8 4.20 -18.54 11.92
N ALA A 9 4.69 -19.72 12.35
CA ALA A 9 5.06 -19.98 13.74
C ALA A 9 6.23 -19.12 14.24
N GLN A 10 7.09 -18.60 13.33
CA GLN A 10 8.18 -17.70 13.70
C GLN A 10 7.65 -16.26 13.76
N PRO A 11 7.58 -15.61 14.93
CA PRO A 11 7.24 -14.19 15.01
C PRO A 11 8.18 -13.31 14.18
N SER A 12 7.65 -12.18 13.68
CA SER A 12 8.43 -11.17 12.96
C SER A 12 7.71 -9.82 13.01
N VAL A 13 7.43 -9.33 14.22
CA VAL A 13 6.64 -8.12 14.45
C VAL A 13 7.49 -6.88 14.11
N SER A 14 7.11 -6.17 13.05
CA SER A 14 7.86 -5.03 12.51
C SER A 14 8.13 -3.94 13.56
N SER A 15 7.08 -3.44 14.20
CA SER A 15 7.15 -2.29 15.12
C SER A 15 7.97 -2.53 16.39
N THR A 16 8.15 -3.79 16.80
CA THR A 16 8.92 -4.16 18.02
C THR A 16 10.25 -4.83 17.69
N GLY A 17 10.44 -5.30 16.46
CA GLY A 17 11.58 -6.12 16.04
C GLY A 17 11.53 -7.55 16.57
N GLU A 18 10.45 -7.96 17.27
CA GLU A 18 10.33 -9.29 17.85
C GLU A 18 10.41 -10.38 16.77
N GLY A 19 11.45 -11.20 16.83
CA GLY A 19 11.64 -12.36 15.97
C GLY A 19 12.02 -12.08 14.52
N VAL A 20 12.08 -10.82 14.07
CA VAL A 20 12.32 -10.44 12.66
C VAL A 20 13.64 -11.03 12.15
N SER A 21 14.74 -10.94 12.90
CA SER A 21 16.04 -11.51 12.49
C SER A 21 15.98 -13.03 12.33
N LYS A 22 15.27 -13.74 13.25
CA LYS A 22 15.11 -15.20 13.15
C LYS A 22 14.25 -15.61 11.95
N CYS A 23 13.22 -14.82 11.64
CA CYS A 23 12.40 -15.02 10.45
C CYS A 23 13.24 -14.84 9.17
N CYS A 24 14.08 -13.80 9.12
CA CYS A 24 15.06 -13.58 8.05
C CYS A 24 15.97 -14.80 7.86
N GLU A 25 16.59 -15.33 8.93
CA GLU A 25 17.45 -16.51 8.88
C GLU A 25 16.71 -17.75 8.36
N LEU A 26 15.46 -17.95 8.79
CA LEU A 26 14.61 -19.05 8.35
C LEU A 26 14.31 -18.97 6.85
N ILE A 27 13.98 -17.79 6.34
CA ILE A 27 13.71 -17.56 4.92
C ILE A 27 14.99 -17.80 4.10
N VAL A 28 16.13 -17.26 4.52
CA VAL A 28 17.43 -17.49 3.88
C VAL A 28 17.75 -18.99 3.79
N LYS A 29 17.49 -19.76 4.87
CA LYS A 29 17.67 -21.21 4.87
C LYS A 29 16.77 -21.90 3.83
N LYS A 30 15.48 -21.50 3.74
CA LYS A 30 14.52 -22.04 2.76
C LYS A 30 14.93 -21.70 1.32
N MET A 31 15.32 -20.47 1.05
CA MET A 31 15.78 -20.04 -0.27
C MET A 31 17.05 -20.80 -0.72
N LYS A 32 18.01 -20.98 0.19
CA LYS A 32 19.22 -21.78 -0.10
C LYS A 32 18.91 -23.27 -0.35
N ALA A 33 17.93 -23.83 0.36
CA ALA A 33 17.51 -25.23 0.19
C ALA A 33 16.92 -25.52 -1.20
N ILE A 34 16.29 -24.53 -1.85
CA ILE A 34 15.83 -24.63 -3.24
C ILE A 34 16.88 -24.22 -4.28
N GLY A 35 18.13 -23.97 -3.86
CA GLY A 35 19.25 -23.71 -4.75
C GLY A 35 19.46 -22.25 -5.16
N MET A 36 18.81 -21.29 -4.49
CA MET A 36 19.05 -19.87 -4.76
C MET A 36 20.41 -19.40 -4.22
N ASP A 37 21.06 -18.51 -4.96
CA ASP A 37 22.15 -17.66 -4.43
C ASP A 37 21.52 -16.54 -3.60
N VAL A 38 21.79 -16.50 -2.29
CA VAL A 38 21.11 -15.65 -1.34
C VAL A 38 22.09 -14.79 -0.56
N GLN A 39 21.86 -13.49 -0.56
CA GLN A 39 22.59 -12.50 0.22
C GLN A 39 21.64 -11.68 1.08
N THR A 40 22.03 -11.44 2.32
CA THR A 40 21.31 -10.55 3.25
C THR A 40 22.03 -9.22 3.35
N TYR A 41 21.28 -8.14 3.25
CA TYR A 41 21.78 -6.77 3.37
C TYR A 41 21.23 -6.14 4.64
N PRO A 42 22.09 -5.77 5.58
CA PRO A 42 21.66 -5.06 6.77
C PRO A 42 21.25 -3.64 6.39
N ILE A 43 19.98 -3.32 6.60
CA ILE A 43 19.45 -1.97 6.57
C ILE A 43 18.65 -1.75 7.87
N GLU A 44 18.50 -0.50 8.27
CA GLU A 44 17.66 -0.18 9.43
C GLU A 44 16.19 -0.02 8.98
N PRO A 45 15.22 -0.47 9.78
CA PRO A 45 15.40 -1.22 11.04
C PRO A 45 15.63 -2.73 10.87
N HIS A 46 15.33 -3.31 9.69
CA HIS A 46 15.39 -4.75 9.44
C HIS A 46 15.99 -5.08 8.08
N SER A 47 16.74 -6.20 8.03
CA SER A 47 17.49 -6.61 6.85
C SER A 47 16.61 -6.89 5.62
N VAL A 48 17.20 -6.70 4.44
CA VAL A 48 16.64 -7.12 3.14
C VAL A 48 17.35 -8.40 2.69
N ILE A 49 16.58 -9.34 2.16
CA ILE A 49 17.07 -10.60 1.60
C ILE A 49 16.96 -10.53 0.08
N ILE A 50 18.10 -10.68 -0.60
CA ILE A 50 18.14 -10.77 -2.07
C ILE A 50 18.47 -12.20 -2.44
N GLY A 51 17.64 -12.79 -3.29
CA GLY A 51 17.88 -14.11 -3.87
C GLY A 51 17.99 -14.04 -5.39
N LYS A 52 18.77 -14.95 -5.97
CA LYS A 52 18.91 -15.09 -7.42
C LYS A 52 18.93 -16.56 -7.80
N ILE A 53 18.28 -16.89 -8.92
CA ILE A 53 18.33 -18.22 -9.50
C ILE A 53 18.03 -18.14 -11.01
N GLY A 54 18.79 -18.89 -11.81
CA GLY A 54 18.80 -18.73 -13.26
C GLY A 54 19.72 -17.58 -13.69
N ALA A 55 20.48 -17.78 -14.77
CA ALA A 55 21.40 -16.80 -15.31
C ALA A 55 21.47 -16.89 -16.85
N ASP A 56 20.43 -17.38 -17.48
CA ASP A 56 20.36 -17.49 -18.94
C ASP A 56 20.05 -16.11 -19.55
N PRO A 57 20.97 -15.52 -20.33
CA PRO A 57 20.76 -14.18 -20.89
C PRO A 57 19.67 -14.14 -21.98
N SER A 58 19.22 -15.27 -22.48
CA SER A 58 18.12 -15.36 -23.44
C SER A 58 16.74 -15.35 -22.77
N LYS A 59 16.67 -15.64 -21.47
CA LYS A 59 15.43 -15.67 -20.70
C LYS A 59 15.12 -14.31 -20.07
N LYS A 60 13.85 -13.97 -19.96
CA LYS A 60 13.37 -12.83 -19.18
C LYS A 60 13.76 -12.97 -17.70
N THR A 61 13.93 -11.87 -17.02
CA THR A 61 14.20 -11.82 -15.58
C THR A 61 13.01 -11.22 -14.84
N VAL A 62 12.41 -11.97 -13.93
CA VAL A 62 11.32 -11.50 -13.06
C VAL A 62 11.88 -11.21 -11.67
N LEU A 63 11.62 -10.00 -11.16
CA LEU A 63 11.89 -9.63 -9.78
C LEU A 63 10.64 -9.91 -8.95
N ILE A 64 10.72 -10.84 -7.99
CA ILE A 64 9.63 -11.16 -7.08
C ILE A 64 9.85 -10.43 -5.77
N TYR A 65 8.84 -9.67 -5.35
CA TYR A 65 8.82 -8.96 -4.07
C TYR A 65 7.87 -9.64 -3.08
N ALA A 66 8.24 -9.63 -1.81
CA ALA A 66 7.38 -9.94 -0.67
C ALA A 66 7.97 -9.31 0.60
N HIS A 67 7.18 -9.26 1.68
CA HIS A 67 7.69 -8.91 3.00
C HIS A 67 7.48 -10.05 4.01
N TYR A 68 8.36 -10.09 5.01
CA TYR A 68 8.34 -11.16 6.02
C TYR A 68 8.03 -10.66 7.42
N ASP A 69 7.97 -9.35 7.61
CA ASP A 69 7.45 -8.74 8.83
C ASP A 69 5.92 -8.80 8.86
N VAL A 70 5.36 -8.58 10.03
CA VAL A 70 3.93 -8.63 10.27
C VAL A 70 3.52 -7.54 11.26
N GLN A 71 2.24 -7.15 11.20
CA GLN A 71 1.62 -6.28 12.21
C GLN A 71 1.61 -6.92 13.60
N PRO A 72 1.63 -6.12 14.67
CA PRO A 72 1.38 -6.63 16.02
C PRO A 72 0.09 -7.42 16.11
N GLN A 73 0.08 -8.45 16.96
CA GLN A 73 -1.06 -9.35 17.15
C GLN A 73 -2.26 -8.69 17.83
N GLY A 74 -2.09 -7.52 18.46
CA GLY A 74 -3.15 -6.83 19.18
C GLY A 74 -3.63 -7.58 20.44
N ASP A 75 -4.92 -7.49 20.72
CA ASP A 75 -5.54 -8.14 21.90
C ASP A 75 -5.68 -9.66 21.70
N LEU A 76 -4.89 -10.42 22.41
CA LEU A 76 -4.85 -11.88 22.33
C LEU A 76 -6.19 -12.54 22.72
N THR A 77 -7.05 -11.89 23.48
CA THR A 77 -8.36 -12.43 23.88
C THR A 77 -9.35 -12.50 22.71
N GLN A 78 -9.07 -11.80 21.63
CA GLN A 78 -9.89 -11.78 20.41
C GLN A 78 -9.47 -12.85 19.40
N TRP A 79 -8.33 -13.52 19.63
CA TRP A 79 -7.86 -14.56 18.75
C TRP A 79 -8.52 -15.92 19.07
N ARG A 80 -9.01 -16.58 18.04
CA ARG A 80 -9.56 -17.96 18.08
C ARG A 80 -8.48 -18.99 18.39
N THR A 81 -7.26 -18.77 17.88
CA THR A 81 -6.06 -19.58 18.08
C THR A 81 -4.89 -18.64 18.34
N PRO A 82 -3.83 -19.04 19.06
CA PRO A 82 -2.68 -18.18 19.27
C PRO A 82 -2.08 -17.71 17.94
N PRO A 83 -1.74 -16.41 17.77
CA PRO A 83 -1.37 -15.81 16.48
C PRO A 83 -0.11 -16.40 15.83
N PHE A 84 0.80 -16.95 16.62
CA PHE A 84 2.04 -17.60 16.16
C PHE A 84 2.06 -19.12 16.39
N GLU A 85 0.88 -19.72 16.55
CA GLU A 85 0.67 -21.18 16.56
C GLU A 85 -0.28 -21.53 15.39
N PRO A 86 0.25 -21.61 14.13
CA PRO A 86 -0.58 -21.79 12.96
C PRO A 86 -1.48 -23.01 13.09
N THR A 87 -2.77 -22.77 13.11
CA THR A 87 -3.78 -23.81 13.36
C THR A 87 -4.69 -23.96 12.16
N ILE A 88 -4.84 -25.19 11.66
CA ILE A 88 -5.73 -25.47 10.53
C ILE A 88 -7.07 -25.95 11.06
N ILE A 89 -8.14 -25.20 10.74
CA ILE A 89 -9.52 -25.54 11.06
C ILE A 89 -10.32 -25.55 9.75
N GLU A 90 -10.91 -26.67 9.40
CA GLU A 90 -11.75 -26.83 8.20
C GLU A 90 -11.09 -26.33 6.89
N GLY A 91 -9.78 -26.56 6.73
CA GLY A 91 -9.03 -26.16 5.55
C GLY A 91 -8.60 -24.69 5.53
N VAL A 92 -8.78 -23.98 6.63
CA VAL A 92 -8.32 -22.58 6.82
C VAL A 92 -7.19 -22.56 7.84
N MET A 93 -6.07 -21.98 7.49
CA MET A 93 -4.94 -21.76 8.41
C MET A 93 -5.08 -20.38 9.07
N TYR A 94 -5.20 -20.39 10.40
CA TYR A 94 -5.22 -19.19 11.23
C TYR A 94 -3.83 -18.90 11.78
N GLY A 95 -3.42 -17.64 11.75
CA GLY A 95 -2.14 -17.16 12.27
C GLY A 95 -1.75 -15.81 11.68
N ARG A 96 -1.02 -14.99 12.44
CA ARG A 96 -0.53 -13.70 12.00
C ARG A 96 0.50 -13.86 10.87
N GLY A 97 0.29 -13.19 9.73
CA GLY A 97 1.14 -13.29 8.55
C GLY A 97 0.71 -14.39 7.56
N THR A 98 -0.36 -15.13 7.83
CA THR A 98 -0.84 -16.17 6.90
C THR A 98 -1.26 -15.58 5.55
N ALA A 99 -1.89 -14.41 5.56
CA ALA A 99 -2.34 -13.70 4.36
C ALA A 99 -1.44 -12.49 4.04
N ASP A 100 -0.82 -11.89 5.05
CA ASP A 100 -0.06 -10.64 4.98
C ASP A 100 1.30 -10.75 5.69
N ASN A 101 2.40 -11.11 5.03
CA ASN A 101 2.56 -11.53 3.62
C ASN A 101 3.33 -12.87 3.53
N LYS A 102 3.49 -13.61 4.66
CA LYS A 102 4.26 -14.87 4.70
C LYS A 102 3.64 -15.97 3.81
N GLY A 103 2.30 -15.99 3.67
CA GLY A 103 1.64 -16.91 2.76
C GLY A 103 2.01 -16.67 1.30
N PRO A 104 1.81 -15.47 0.76
CA PRO A 104 2.28 -15.10 -0.57
C PRO A 104 3.79 -15.31 -0.77
N LEU A 105 4.63 -14.93 0.18
CA LEU A 105 6.07 -15.18 0.14
C LEU A 105 6.38 -16.67 -0.07
N MET A 106 5.77 -17.53 0.75
CA MET A 106 5.97 -18.97 0.62
C MET A 106 5.36 -19.55 -0.64
N ALA A 107 4.25 -19.01 -1.13
CA ALA A 107 3.67 -19.41 -2.42
C ALA A 107 4.64 -19.13 -3.58
N HIS A 108 5.32 -17.99 -3.56
CA HIS A 108 6.36 -17.68 -4.55
C HIS A 108 7.54 -18.67 -4.48
N LEU A 109 8.06 -18.94 -3.28
CA LEU A 109 9.17 -19.90 -3.11
C LEU A 109 8.77 -21.32 -3.54
N ASN A 110 7.57 -21.76 -3.20
CA ASN A 110 7.06 -23.07 -3.61
C ASN A 110 6.88 -23.18 -5.14
N ALA A 111 6.49 -22.10 -5.81
CA ALA A 111 6.40 -22.09 -7.27
C ALA A 111 7.78 -22.23 -7.94
N ILE A 112 8.81 -21.60 -7.38
CA ILE A 112 10.21 -21.77 -7.83
C ILE A 112 10.66 -23.22 -7.62
N GLU A 113 10.43 -23.76 -6.42
CA GLU A 113 10.78 -25.15 -6.09
C GLU A 113 10.06 -26.16 -6.99
N PHE A 114 8.76 -25.93 -7.29
CA PHE A 114 8.00 -26.75 -8.20
C PHE A 114 8.64 -26.85 -9.58
N TRP A 115 9.01 -25.71 -10.20
CA TRP A 115 9.66 -25.71 -11.51
C TRP A 115 10.95 -26.50 -11.52
N LEU A 116 11.78 -26.35 -10.50
CA LEU A 116 13.06 -27.06 -10.40
C LEU A 116 12.88 -28.56 -10.20
N LYS A 117 11.88 -28.98 -9.40
CA LYS A 117 11.60 -30.40 -9.14
C LYS A 117 10.99 -31.11 -10.32
N GLU A 118 10.01 -30.46 -10.99
CA GLU A 118 9.24 -31.09 -12.07
C GLU A 118 9.95 -31.01 -13.43
N TYR A 119 10.67 -29.91 -13.70
CA TYR A 119 11.26 -29.67 -15.02
C TYR A 119 12.79 -29.57 -14.98
N GLY A 120 13.40 -29.51 -13.83
CA GLY A 120 14.87 -29.39 -13.69
C GLY A 120 15.43 -28.01 -14.01
N GLU A 121 14.60 -27.09 -14.53
CA GLU A 121 14.98 -25.74 -14.91
C GLU A 121 13.83 -24.74 -14.70
N LEU A 122 14.17 -23.44 -14.65
CA LEU A 122 13.20 -22.37 -14.58
C LEU A 122 12.84 -21.83 -15.97
N PRO A 123 11.58 -21.44 -16.21
CA PRO A 123 11.17 -20.86 -17.48
C PRO A 123 11.76 -19.46 -17.69
N VAL A 124 12.03 -18.72 -16.63
CA VAL A 124 12.64 -17.38 -16.60
C VAL A 124 13.75 -17.30 -15.57
N ASN A 125 14.60 -16.29 -15.65
CA ASN A 125 15.49 -15.96 -14.53
C ASN A 125 14.69 -15.29 -13.42
N ILE A 126 15.02 -15.60 -12.17
CA ILE A 126 14.32 -15.03 -11.01
C ILE A 126 15.31 -14.30 -10.12
N LYS A 127 14.92 -13.11 -9.73
CA LYS A 127 15.46 -12.39 -8.58
C LYS A 127 14.35 -12.24 -7.56
N THR A 128 14.71 -12.25 -6.29
CA THR A 128 13.77 -11.94 -5.21
C THR A 128 14.32 -10.83 -4.36
N ILE A 129 13.43 -9.99 -3.84
CA ILE A 129 13.72 -9.04 -2.79
C ILE A 129 12.66 -9.19 -1.71
N PHE A 130 13.06 -9.60 -0.51
CA PHE A 130 12.17 -9.74 0.63
C PHE A 130 12.62 -8.82 1.75
N GLU A 131 11.70 -7.96 2.21
CA GLU A 131 11.97 -7.00 3.27
C GLU A 131 11.32 -7.38 4.61
N GLY A 132 11.79 -6.76 5.68
CA GLY A 132 11.28 -6.98 7.03
C GLY A 132 10.71 -5.72 7.69
N SER A 133 10.28 -4.72 6.90
CA SER A 133 9.85 -3.40 7.38
C SER A 133 8.65 -2.82 6.61
N GLU A 134 7.95 -3.62 5.79
CA GLU A 134 6.81 -3.11 4.99
C GLU A 134 5.74 -2.52 5.90
N GLU A 135 5.41 -3.22 6.95
CA GLU A 135 4.39 -2.85 7.96
C GLU A 135 4.78 -1.63 8.82
N SER A 136 6.01 -1.14 8.64
CA SER A 136 6.54 0.10 9.22
C SER A 136 7.06 1.09 8.17
N ASN A 137 6.42 1.12 6.99
CA ASN A 137 6.68 2.03 5.86
C ASN A 137 7.99 1.77 5.09
N SER A 138 8.54 0.57 5.08
CA SER A 138 9.75 0.17 4.32
C SER A 138 10.94 1.11 4.55
N GLU A 139 11.17 1.53 5.81
CA GLU A 139 12.23 2.46 6.17
C GLU A 139 13.59 1.91 5.74
N GLY A 140 14.45 2.76 5.15
CA GLY A 140 15.77 2.39 4.62
C GLY A 140 15.76 1.66 3.27
N LEU A 141 14.63 1.10 2.84
CA LEU A 141 14.54 0.40 1.56
C LEU A 141 14.68 1.32 0.35
N PRO A 142 14.12 2.55 0.32
CA PRO A 142 14.33 3.48 -0.79
C PRO A 142 15.81 3.79 -1.06
N GLU A 143 16.58 4.07 -0.03
CA GLU A 143 18.02 4.37 -0.11
C GLU A 143 18.81 3.14 -0.57
N PHE A 144 18.45 1.97 -0.06
CA PHE A 144 19.03 0.70 -0.49
C PHE A 144 18.79 0.48 -1.99
N LEU A 145 17.58 0.65 -2.47
CA LEU A 145 17.24 0.49 -3.88
C LEU A 145 17.99 1.49 -4.77
N CYS A 146 18.07 2.76 -4.36
CA CYS A 146 18.83 3.78 -5.09
C CYS A 146 20.29 3.39 -5.29
N SER A 147 20.91 2.78 -4.27
CA SER A 147 22.33 2.39 -4.31
C SER A 147 22.58 1.02 -4.96
N HIS A 148 21.56 0.18 -5.14
CA HIS A 148 21.67 -1.19 -5.61
C HIS A 148 20.86 -1.51 -6.88
N LYS A 149 20.52 -0.51 -7.71
CA LYS A 149 19.69 -0.69 -8.92
C LYS A 149 20.18 -1.80 -9.84
N GLU A 150 21.49 -1.87 -10.08
CA GLU A 150 22.10 -2.88 -10.97
C GLU A 150 21.92 -4.31 -10.41
N LEU A 151 21.93 -4.47 -9.09
CA LEU A 151 21.71 -5.75 -8.44
C LEU A 151 20.29 -6.29 -8.74
N LEU A 152 19.32 -5.39 -8.79
CA LEU A 152 17.90 -5.68 -8.94
C LEU A 152 17.37 -5.52 -10.37
N LYS A 153 18.22 -5.25 -11.33
CA LYS A 153 17.84 -5.11 -12.74
C LYS A 153 17.06 -6.35 -13.21
N ALA A 154 15.84 -6.11 -13.71
CA ALA A 154 14.90 -7.13 -14.16
C ALA A 154 14.07 -6.58 -15.32
N ASP A 155 13.20 -7.39 -15.90
CA ASP A 155 12.26 -6.98 -16.93
C ASP A 155 10.94 -6.49 -16.33
N MET A 156 10.54 -7.03 -15.18
CA MET A 156 9.34 -6.62 -14.44
C MET A 156 9.44 -6.99 -12.94
N VAL A 157 8.58 -6.38 -12.15
CA VAL A 157 8.30 -6.81 -10.77
C VAL A 157 6.94 -7.50 -10.71
N TYR A 158 6.93 -8.67 -10.07
CA TYR A 158 5.72 -9.42 -9.77
C TYR A 158 5.62 -9.68 -8.27
N PHE A 159 4.44 -9.47 -7.69
CA PHE A 159 4.22 -9.79 -6.29
C PHE A 159 2.74 -10.04 -5.97
N SER A 160 2.52 -10.61 -4.81
CA SER A 160 1.19 -10.88 -4.29
C SER A 160 1.09 -10.34 -2.88
N ASP A 161 0.15 -9.42 -2.69
CA ASP A 161 -0.10 -8.81 -1.39
C ASP A 161 -1.55 -8.31 -1.33
N GLY A 162 -2.27 -8.80 -0.32
CA GLY A 162 -3.65 -8.44 -0.05
C GLY A 162 -4.69 -9.38 -0.64
N SER A 163 -5.94 -9.05 -0.34
CA SER A 163 -7.10 -9.92 -0.50
C SER A 163 -7.81 -9.75 -1.84
N LYS A 164 -8.53 -10.78 -2.25
CA LYS A 164 -9.53 -10.74 -3.32
C LYS A 164 -10.61 -9.69 -3.02
N ASN A 165 -11.43 -9.39 -4.01
CA ASN A 165 -12.59 -8.53 -3.81
C ASN A 165 -13.72 -9.28 -3.06
N HIS A 166 -14.79 -8.56 -2.73
CA HIS A 166 -15.96 -9.11 -2.04
C HIS A 166 -16.74 -10.18 -2.83
N ASN A 167 -16.47 -10.34 -4.13
CA ASN A 167 -17.03 -11.42 -4.99
C ASN A 167 -16.07 -12.60 -5.11
N ASP A 168 -15.07 -12.69 -4.24
CA ASP A 168 -14.04 -13.73 -4.22
C ASP A 168 -13.20 -13.82 -5.52
N GLN A 169 -13.03 -12.69 -6.21
CA GLN A 169 -12.24 -12.61 -7.44
C GLN A 169 -10.88 -11.98 -7.18
N PRO A 170 -9.78 -12.53 -7.70
CA PRO A 170 -8.47 -11.89 -7.65
C PRO A 170 -8.47 -10.52 -8.30
N ILE A 171 -7.60 -9.67 -7.81
CA ILE A 171 -7.39 -8.31 -8.32
C ILE A 171 -5.97 -8.22 -8.90
N ILE A 172 -5.87 -7.88 -10.17
CA ILE A 172 -4.61 -7.47 -10.80
C ILE A 172 -4.53 -5.96 -10.67
N ALA A 173 -3.53 -5.46 -9.96
CA ALA A 173 -3.34 -4.03 -9.71
C ALA A 173 -2.05 -3.54 -10.38
N LEU A 174 -2.14 -2.39 -11.05
CA LEU A 174 -1.05 -1.79 -11.81
C LEU A 174 -0.53 -0.51 -11.17
N GLY A 175 -1.13 -0.06 -10.10
CA GLY A 175 -0.71 1.14 -9.39
C GLY A 175 -1.52 1.44 -8.14
N VAL A 176 -1.02 2.41 -7.40
CA VAL A 176 -1.59 2.90 -6.14
C VAL A 176 -1.48 4.41 -6.06
N LYS A 177 -2.34 5.03 -5.25
CA LYS A 177 -2.19 6.45 -4.90
C LYS A 177 -1.03 6.65 -3.95
N GLY A 178 -0.37 7.78 -4.07
CA GLY A 178 0.54 8.30 -3.05
C GLY A 178 -0.23 8.92 -1.88
N MET A 179 0.53 9.39 -0.89
CA MET A 179 -0.01 10.10 0.26
C MET A 179 0.97 11.19 0.71
N LEU A 180 0.45 12.38 0.95
CA LEU A 180 1.12 13.44 1.68
C LEU A 180 0.31 13.71 2.95
N TYR A 181 0.92 13.52 4.13
CA TYR A 181 0.29 13.78 5.42
C TYR A 181 0.92 14.98 6.10
N VAL A 182 0.12 16.00 6.38
CA VAL A 182 0.60 17.24 7.00
C VAL A 182 -0.23 17.62 8.22
N GLU A 183 0.40 18.34 9.13
CA GLU A 183 -0.26 18.99 10.25
C GLU A 183 -0.04 20.51 10.16
N LEU A 184 -1.12 21.26 10.21
CA LEU A 184 -1.10 22.72 10.29
C LEU A 184 -1.28 23.15 11.74
N VAL A 185 -0.31 23.84 12.29
CA VAL A 185 -0.34 24.38 13.66
C VAL A 185 -0.43 25.89 13.58
N LEU A 186 -1.62 26.44 13.86
CA LEU A 186 -1.89 27.87 13.83
C LEU A 186 -1.89 28.43 15.23
N THR A 187 -1.05 29.44 15.48
CA THR A 187 -0.91 30.11 16.79
C THR A 187 -1.17 31.60 16.65
N THR A 188 -2.10 32.14 17.44
CA THR A 188 -2.47 33.56 17.42
C THR A 188 -2.03 34.32 18.66
N MET A 189 -1.87 33.62 19.77
CA MET A 189 -1.53 34.20 21.08
C MET A 189 -0.71 33.21 21.92
N THR A 190 -0.07 33.67 22.95
CA THR A 190 0.74 32.83 23.86
C THR A 190 -0.08 31.93 24.78
N ARG A 191 -1.38 32.27 25.01
CA ARG A 191 -2.30 31.50 25.87
C ARG A 191 -3.75 31.78 25.49
N ASN A 192 -4.63 30.87 25.87
CA ASN A 192 -6.08 31.09 25.79
C ASN A 192 -6.52 32.21 26.75
N VAL A 193 -7.53 32.95 26.35
CA VAL A 193 -8.11 34.03 27.14
C VAL A 193 -9.66 33.92 27.18
N HIS A 194 -10.28 34.72 28.03
CA HIS A 194 -11.75 34.76 28.10
C HIS A 194 -12.36 35.29 26.81
N SER A 195 -13.44 34.65 26.31
CA SER A 195 -14.07 34.99 25.04
C SER A 195 -14.63 36.42 24.96
N GLN A 196 -14.78 37.13 26.08
CA GLN A 196 -15.15 38.55 26.06
C GLN A 196 -14.20 39.44 25.24
N TYR A 197 -12.96 38.97 24.99
CA TYR A 197 -11.98 39.68 24.19
C TYR A 197 -12.08 39.34 22.66
N ALA A 198 -13.00 38.50 22.26
CA ALA A 198 -13.17 38.10 20.83
C ALA A 198 -13.35 39.28 19.84
N PRO A 199 -13.96 40.44 20.24
CA PRO A 199 -14.06 41.59 19.34
C PRO A 199 -12.70 42.26 19.02
N VAL A 200 -11.67 42.06 19.85
CA VAL A 200 -10.38 42.79 19.79
C VAL A 200 -9.14 41.89 19.69
N LEU A 201 -9.28 40.59 19.93
CA LEU A 201 -8.19 39.61 19.83
C LEU A 201 -8.48 38.54 18.77
N PRO A 202 -7.44 38.00 18.10
CA PRO A 202 -7.61 37.00 17.06
C PRO A 202 -7.98 35.63 17.67
N SER A 203 -8.87 34.90 17.00
CA SER A 203 -9.25 33.53 17.33
C SER A 203 -8.49 32.55 16.43
N ALA A 204 -7.71 31.66 17.03
CA ALA A 204 -7.01 30.60 16.28
C ALA A 204 -8.01 29.66 15.58
N ALA A 205 -9.13 29.33 16.25
CA ALA A 205 -10.18 28.50 15.68
C ALA A 205 -10.76 29.10 14.38
N TRP A 206 -11.16 30.39 14.44
CA TRP A 206 -11.71 31.06 13.25
C TRP A 206 -10.69 31.22 12.13
N GLN A 207 -9.42 31.55 12.44
CA GLN A 207 -8.39 31.65 11.43
C GLN A 207 -8.12 30.30 10.77
N MET A 208 -8.12 29.20 11.51
CA MET A 208 -7.95 27.86 10.95
C MET A 208 -9.12 27.50 10.02
N VAL A 209 -10.37 27.72 10.41
CA VAL A 209 -11.54 27.48 9.56
C VAL A 209 -11.45 28.28 8.26
N GLN A 210 -11.07 29.56 8.34
CA GLN A 210 -10.93 30.44 7.17
C GLN A 210 -9.76 29.98 6.27
N LEU A 211 -8.65 29.54 6.84
CA LEU A 211 -7.54 28.99 6.08
C LEU A 211 -7.95 27.72 5.34
N LEU A 212 -8.57 26.76 6.03
CA LEU A 212 -9.01 25.50 5.43
C LEU A 212 -9.98 25.75 4.26
N ASN A 213 -10.92 26.71 4.40
CA ASN A 213 -11.83 27.08 3.33
C ASN A 213 -11.14 27.76 2.13
N LYS A 214 -9.99 28.41 2.36
CA LYS A 214 -9.16 28.94 1.25
C LYS A 214 -8.31 27.86 0.58
N LEU A 215 -7.98 26.79 1.29
CA LEU A 215 -7.22 25.64 0.74
C LEU A 215 -8.12 24.72 -0.08
N LYS A 216 -9.39 24.53 0.34
CA LYS A 216 -10.38 23.73 -0.39
C LYS A 216 -11.77 24.33 -0.22
N THR A 217 -12.43 24.60 -1.33
CA THR A 217 -13.80 25.17 -1.36
C THR A 217 -14.89 24.10 -1.29
N GLU A 218 -16.12 24.54 -1.08
CA GLU A 218 -17.31 23.69 -0.91
C GLU A 218 -17.58 22.76 -2.10
N ASP A 219 -17.24 23.19 -3.32
CA ASP A 219 -17.31 22.38 -4.55
C ASP A 219 -16.25 21.27 -4.63
N GLY A 220 -15.38 21.16 -3.61
CA GLY A 220 -14.31 20.15 -3.54
C GLY A 220 -13.00 20.56 -4.21
N THR A 221 -12.93 21.76 -4.82
CA THR A 221 -11.74 22.25 -5.51
C THR A 221 -10.64 22.60 -4.51
N VAL A 222 -9.42 22.05 -4.72
CA VAL A 222 -8.21 22.37 -3.95
C VAL A 222 -7.49 23.54 -4.63
N HIS A 223 -7.22 24.60 -3.88
CA HIS A 223 -6.65 25.85 -4.40
C HIS A 223 -5.13 25.99 -4.17
N ILE A 224 -4.47 24.93 -3.71
CA ILE A 224 -3.01 24.90 -3.65
C ILE A 224 -2.48 25.03 -5.08
N PRO A 225 -1.67 26.07 -5.41
CA PRO A 225 -1.13 26.23 -6.75
C PRO A 225 -0.37 24.99 -7.21
N GLY A 226 -0.62 24.54 -8.43
CA GLY A 226 0.03 23.34 -8.99
C GLY A 226 -0.52 22.00 -8.50
N PHE A 227 -1.56 21.99 -7.65
CA PHE A 227 -2.12 20.72 -7.12
C PHE A 227 -2.63 19.79 -8.22
N TYR A 228 -3.15 20.34 -9.31
CA TYR A 228 -3.71 19.56 -10.42
C TYR A 228 -2.83 19.53 -11.67
N ASP A 229 -1.72 20.28 -11.71
CA ASP A 229 -0.94 20.51 -12.94
C ASP A 229 -0.39 19.19 -13.52
N ASP A 230 0.04 18.29 -12.66
CA ASP A 230 0.66 17.02 -13.05
C ASP A 230 -0.35 15.84 -13.05
N VAL A 231 -1.65 16.10 -12.88
CA VAL A 231 -2.68 15.04 -12.87
C VAL A 231 -2.92 14.54 -14.28
N VAL A 232 -2.54 13.28 -14.52
CA VAL A 232 -2.76 12.61 -15.81
C VAL A 232 -4.16 12.01 -15.85
N GLN A 233 -4.93 12.38 -16.88
CA GLN A 233 -6.26 11.81 -17.08
C GLN A 233 -6.16 10.34 -17.52
N PRO A 234 -7.12 9.48 -17.12
CA PRO A 234 -7.15 8.09 -17.55
C PRO A 234 -7.21 8.00 -19.09
N THR A 235 -6.42 7.09 -19.65
CA THR A 235 -6.45 6.76 -21.08
C THR A 235 -7.78 6.11 -21.46
N GLU A 236 -8.09 6.04 -22.75
CA GLU A 236 -9.32 5.35 -23.23
C GLU A 236 -9.31 3.86 -22.87
N ILE A 237 -8.13 3.22 -22.85
CA ILE A 237 -7.99 1.83 -22.41
C ILE A 237 -8.34 1.70 -20.92
N GLU A 238 -7.84 2.59 -20.10
CA GLU A 238 -8.13 2.58 -18.66
C GLU A 238 -9.61 2.86 -18.37
N LYS A 239 -10.22 3.79 -19.11
CA LYS A 239 -11.66 4.05 -19.00
C LYS A 239 -12.46 2.79 -19.35
N ALA A 240 -12.11 2.12 -20.45
CA ALA A 240 -12.76 0.88 -20.85
C ALA A 240 -12.58 -0.27 -19.84
N ILE A 241 -11.47 -0.29 -19.09
CA ILE A 241 -11.27 -1.22 -17.99
C ILE A 241 -12.17 -0.85 -16.82
N TYR A 242 -12.19 0.43 -16.39
CA TYR A 242 -13.06 0.89 -15.30
C TYR A 242 -14.55 0.68 -15.60
N ASP A 243 -14.99 0.85 -16.83
CA ASP A 243 -16.39 0.65 -17.24
C ASP A 243 -16.84 -0.82 -17.13
N LYS A 244 -15.90 -1.77 -17.13
CA LYS A 244 -16.20 -3.20 -16.91
C LYS A 244 -16.29 -3.58 -15.43
N LEU A 245 -15.83 -2.73 -14.53
CA LEU A 245 -15.90 -2.99 -13.10
C LEU A 245 -17.34 -2.76 -12.59
N PRO A 246 -17.83 -3.59 -11.65
CA PRO A 246 -19.18 -3.44 -11.12
C PRO A 246 -19.29 -2.11 -10.36
N ASP A 247 -20.35 -1.35 -10.61
CA ASP A 247 -20.64 -0.13 -9.83
C ASP A 247 -21.07 -0.51 -8.40
N VAL A 248 -20.22 -0.23 -7.45
CA VAL A 248 -20.43 -0.57 -6.03
C VAL A 248 -20.87 0.64 -5.18
N ARG A 249 -21.14 1.81 -5.80
CA ARG A 249 -21.45 3.05 -5.08
C ARG A 249 -22.63 2.90 -4.13
N GLU A 250 -23.74 2.34 -4.60
CA GLU A 250 -24.92 2.20 -3.77
C GLU A 250 -24.67 1.31 -2.55
N ASN A 251 -23.96 0.21 -2.74
CA ASN A 251 -23.57 -0.68 -1.64
C ASN A 251 -22.64 0.02 -0.65
N LEU A 252 -21.68 0.80 -1.15
CA LEU A 252 -20.76 1.58 -0.33
C LEU A 252 -21.52 2.61 0.53
N PHE A 253 -22.39 3.41 -0.10
CA PHE A 253 -23.17 4.41 0.62
C PHE A 253 -24.08 3.78 1.66
N ARG A 254 -24.71 2.65 1.33
CA ARG A 254 -25.57 1.92 2.28
C ARG A 254 -24.77 1.38 3.47
N SER A 255 -23.59 0.80 3.23
CA SER A 255 -22.76 0.21 4.29
C SER A 255 -22.24 1.25 5.28
N TYR A 256 -21.98 2.47 4.83
CA TYR A 256 -21.52 3.57 5.68
C TYR A 256 -22.64 4.56 6.10
N GLY A 257 -23.88 4.36 5.66
CA GLY A 257 -24.96 5.30 5.92
C GLY A 257 -24.70 6.69 5.32
N ALA A 258 -23.95 6.76 4.23
CA ALA A 258 -23.53 8.01 3.61
C ALA A 258 -24.52 8.50 2.57
N TYR A 259 -24.59 9.83 2.42
CA TYR A 259 -25.32 10.46 1.32
C TYR A 259 -24.32 10.93 0.25
N PRO A 260 -24.58 10.69 -1.04
CA PRO A 260 -23.71 11.18 -2.11
C PRO A 260 -23.71 12.71 -2.14
N ILE A 261 -22.53 13.30 -2.02
CA ILE A 261 -22.33 14.77 -2.07
C ILE A 261 -21.70 15.22 -3.39
N TYR A 262 -21.30 14.29 -4.24
CA TYR A 262 -20.66 14.58 -5.53
C TYR A 262 -21.55 14.13 -6.69
N PRO A 263 -21.52 14.86 -7.84
CA PRO A 263 -22.26 14.47 -9.03
C PRO A 263 -21.88 13.06 -9.50
N ALA A 264 -22.89 12.28 -9.87
CA ALA A 264 -22.72 10.92 -10.36
C ALA A 264 -22.20 10.84 -11.82
N ASP A 265 -21.97 11.97 -12.47
CA ASP A 265 -21.57 12.12 -13.88
C ASP A 265 -20.14 11.69 -14.18
N LYS A 266 -19.27 11.72 -13.18
CA LYS A 266 -17.90 11.17 -13.31
C LYS A 266 -17.92 9.70 -12.92
N GLY A 267 -17.48 8.80 -13.77
CA GLY A 267 -17.41 7.36 -13.48
C GLY A 267 -16.80 7.08 -12.11
N TYR A 268 -17.45 6.21 -11.32
CA TYR A 268 -17.08 5.94 -9.92
C TYR A 268 -15.58 5.64 -9.73
N TYR A 269 -15.04 4.73 -10.55
CA TYR A 269 -13.64 4.33 -10.44
C TYR A 269 -12.66 5.38 -10.93
N ILE A 270 -13.05 6.18 -11.93
CA ILE A 270 -12.25 7.33 -12.37
C ILE A 270 -12.12 8.35 -11.24
N GLN A 271 -13.23 8.60 -10.55
CA GLN A 271 -13.26 9.51 -9.41
C GLN A 271 -12.45 8.96 -8.23
N LEU A 272 -12.71 7.69 -7.85
CA LEU A 272 -12.06 7.06 -6.71
C LEU A 272 -10.56 6.87 -6.92
N ASN A 273 -10.14 6.40 -8.09
CA ASN A 273 -8.78 5.96 -8.35
C ASN A 273 -7.93 7.00 -9.09
N GLY A 274 -8.55 7.82 -9.94
CA GLY A 274 -7.85 8.78 -10.82
C GLY A 274 -7.88 10.24 -10.36
N THR A 275 -8.58 10.57 -9.25
CA THR A 275 -8.67 11.94 -8.75
C THR A 275 -7.90 12.07 -7.43
N PRO A 276 -7.03 13.08 -7.27
CA PRO A 276 -6.39 13.34 -5.98
C PRO A 276 -7.42 13.81 -4.95
N SER A 277 -7.12 13.60 -3.67
CA SER A 277 -8.01 14.05 -2.59
C SER A 277 -7.26 14.91 -1.57
N PHE A 278 -8.01 15.78 -0.92
CA PHE A 278 -7.58 16.60 0.21
C PHE A 278 -8.61 16.39 1.32
N ASN A 279 -8.23 15.71 2.37
CA ASN A 279 -9.10 15.33 3.48
C ASN A 279 -8.60 15.92 4.81
N ILE A 280 -9.52 16.36 5.65
CA ILE A 280 -9.21 16.76 7.03
C ILE A 280 -9.46 15.53 7.90
N SER A 281 -8.38 14.87 8.34
CA SER A 281 -8.44 13.69 9.21
C SER A 281 -8.58 14.06 10.70
N GLY A 282 -8.27 15.30 11.04
CA GLY A 282 -8.43 15.80 12.40
C GLY A 282 -8.43 17.32 12.47
N ILE A 283 -9.27 17.89 13.35
CA ILE A 283 -9.27 19.32 13.66
C ILE A 283 -9.48 19.50 15.15
N SER A 284 -8.69 20.32 15.80
CA SER A 284 -8.81 20.59 17.22
C SER A 284 -8.49 22.04 17.57
N SER A 285 -9.33 22.63 18.39
CA SER A 285 -9.13 23.95 19.01
C SER A 285 -10.15 24.16 20.14
N GLY A 286 -9.74 24.83 21.20
CA GLY A 286 -10.63 25.22 22.28
C GLY A 286 -11.00 24.10 23.24
N TYR A 287 -12.17 24.24 23.85
CA TYR A 287 -12.68 23.32 24.85
C TYR A 287 -13.57 22.24 24.21
N THR A 288 -13.23 20.99 24.43
CA THR A 288 -13.95 19.83 23.90
C THR A 288 -14.48 18.90 25.00
N GLY A 289 -14.37 19.32 26.29
CA GLY A 289 -14.89 18.56 27.43
C GLY A 289 -16.39 18.75 27.65
N ASN A 290 -16.94 18.08 28.65
CA ASN A 290 -18.34 18.22 29.05
C ASN A 290 -18.62 19.61 29.63
N GLY A 291 -19.82 20.18 29.35
CA GLY A 291 -20.25 21.49 29.80
C GLY A 291 -19.83 22.62 28.88
N THR A 292 -19.68 23.82 29.42
CA THR A 292 -19.38 25.06 28.67
C THR A 292 -18.10 25.73 29.13
N ALA A 293 -17.34 26.30 28.19
CA ALA A 293 -16.22 27.18 28.51
C ALA A 293 -16.21 28.38 27.56
N THR A 294 -16.21 29.59 28.14
CA THR A 294 -16.16 30.86 27.39
C THR A 294 -14.69 31.23 27.12
N VAL A 295 -14.08 30.54 26.16
CA VAL A 295 -12.67 30.64 25.81
C VAL A 295 -12.45 31.17 24.40
N LEU A 296 -11.48 32.09 24.26
CA LEU A 296 -10.91 32.48 22.96
C LEU A 296 -9.55 31.76 22.84
N THR A 297 -9.44 30.93 21.80
CA THR A 297 -8.32 30.01 21.65
C THR A 297 -7.12 30.64 21.03
N SER A 298 -5.95 30.32 21.58
CA SER A 298 -4.64 30.78 21.10
C SER A 298 -4.00 29.86 20.06
N LYS A 299 -4.46 28.59 19.97
CA LYS A 299 -3.91 27.56 19.08
C LYS A 299 -5.03 26.75 18.45
N ALA A 300 -4.84 26.40 17.17
CA ALA A 300 -5.65 25.45 16.43
C ALA A 300 -4.76 24.51 15.64
N ILE A 301 -5.15 23.25 15.52
CA ILE A 301 -4.43 22.22 14.79
C ILE A 301 -5.38 21.59 13.78
N ALA A 302 -4.91 21.41 12.54
CA ALA A 302 -5.59 20.60 11.53
C ALA A 302 -4.62 19.56 10.97
N LYS A 303 -5.05 18.30 10.93
CA LYS A 303 -4.34 17.20 10.28
C LYS A 303 -5.00 16.92 8.94
N ILE A 304 -4.18 16.83 7.91
CA ILE A 304 -4.65 16.74 6.52
C ILE A 304 -3.90 15.60 5.84
N ASP A 305 -4.64 14.68 5.23
CA ASP A 305 -4.13 13.69 4.31
C ASP A 305 -4.55 14.03 2.87
N MET A 306 -3.58 14.02 1.97
CA MET A 306 -3.78 14.20 0.54
C MET A 306 -3.41 12.90 -0.17
N ARG A 307 -4.40 12.28 -0.86
CA ARG A 307 -4.09 11.15 -1.74
C ARG A 307 -3.67 11.71 -3.09
N LEU A 308 -2.46 11.33 -3.51
CA LEU A 308 -1.85 11.78 -4.75
C LEU A 308 -2.05 10.74 -5.86
N VAL A 309 -2.22 11.19 -7.10
CA VAL A 309 -2.33 10.30 -8.26
C VAL A 309 -1.03 10.31 -9.07
N ALA A 310 -0.88 9.35 -9.97
CA ALA A 310 0.32 9.19 -10.80
C ALA A 310 0.78 10.53 -11.40
N ALA A 311 2.09 10.74 -11.42
CA ALA A 311 2.82 11.94 -11.84
C ALA A 311 2.74 13.15 -10.88
N GLN A 312 1.92 13.15 -9.83
CA GLN A 312 2.04 14.17 -8.79
C GLN A 312 3.27 13.93 -7.92
N ASP A 313 4.00 14.99 -7.61
CA ASP A 313 5.16 15.00 -6.72
C ASP A 313 4.74 15.56 -5.34
N GLY A 314 4.82 14.72 -4.30
CA GLY A 314 4.43 15.08 -2.94
C GLY A 314 5.29 16.21 -2.36
N ASN A 315 6.58 16.27 -2.67
CA ASN A 315 7.48 17.34 -2.20
C ASN A 315 7.12 18.69 -2.85
N LYS A 316 6.85 18.69 -4.16
CA LYS A 316 6.40 19.89 -4.89
C LYS A 316 5.08 20.43 -4.32
N ILE A 317 4.12 19.53 -4.02
CA ILE A 317 2.84 19.92 -3.43
C ILE A 317 3.03 20.47 -2.01
N LEU A 318 3.87 19.86 -1.19
CA LEU A 318 4.20 20.34 0.14
C LEU A 318 4.79 21.75 0.11
N ASP A 319 5.74 22.00 -0.78
CA ASP A 319 6.37 23.32 -0.92
C ASP A 319 5.37 24.37 -1.42
N ASN A 320 4.52 24.02 -2.38
CA ASN A 320 3.47 24.89 -2.88
C ASN A 320 2.44 25.20 -1.77
N LEU A 321 2.07 24.23 -0.95
CA LEU A 321 1.19 24.45 0.20
C LEU A 321 1.80 25.46 1.18
N LYS A 322 3.07 25.28 1.57
CA LYS A 322 3.79 26.20 2.47
C LYS A 322 3.82 27.62 1.93
N GLN A 323 4.16 27.76 0.64
CA GLN A 323 4.22 29.06 -0.02
C GLN A 323 2.83 29.70 -0.14
N TYR A 324 1.80 28.91 -0.44
CA TYR A 324 0.44 29.41 -0.57
C TYR A 324 -0.13 29.90 0.76
N ILE A 325 0.09 29.18 1.86
CA ILE A 325 -0.31 29.59 3.21
C ILE A 325 0.31 30.95 3.56
N LYS A 326 1.61 31.16 3.29
CA LYS A 326 2.28 32.47 3.49
C LYS A 326 1.69 33.55 2.58
N LYS A 327 1.47 33.25 1.30
CA LYS A 327 0.86 34.20 0.35
C LYS A 327 -0.55 34.65 0.77
N LEU A 328 -1.29 33.77 1.47
CA LEU A 328 -2.60 34.09 2.04
C LEU A 328 -2.51 34.95 3.31
N GLY A 329 -1.30 35.27 3.81
CA GLY A 329 -1.07 36.10 4.98
C GLY A 329 -1.12 35.34 6.32
N TYR A 330 -0.92 34.01 6.31
CA TYR A 330 -0.90 33.16 7.51
C TYR A 330 0.55 32.84 7.91
N ASP A 331 1.34 33.86 8.27
CA ASP A 331 2.73 33.67 8.71
C ASP A 331 2.83 32.97 10.09
N ASN A 332 1.72 32.88 10.79
CA ASN A 332 1.57 32.24 12.09
C ASN A 332 1.14 30.76 12.02
N VAL A 333 1.27 30.15 10.83
CA VAL A 333 1.00 28.72 10.61
C VAL A 333 2.31 27.98 10.38
N GLU A 334 2.58 27.01 11.23
CA GLU A 334 3.62 26.00 11.02
C GLU A 334 3.02 24.83 10.24
N VAL A 335 3.73 24.37 9.20
CA VAL A 335 3.36 23.18 8.39
C VAL A 335 4.35 22.07 8.70
N ILE A 336 3.88 21.05 9.40
CA ILE A 336 4.66 19.86 9.78
C ILE A 336 4.31 18.74 8.80
N CYS A 337 5.30 18.18 8.10
CA CYS A 337 5.13 17.00 7.26
C CYS A 337 5.37 15.74 8.11
N HIS A 338 4.40 14.83 8.14
CA HIS A 338 4.52 13.55 8.84
C HIS A 338 4.95 12.41 7.93
N GLY A 339 4.86 12.59 6.62
CA GLY A 339 5.32 11.60 5.64
C GLY A 339 4.82 11.88 4.23
N ILE A 340 5.58 11.37 3.28
CA ILE A 340 5.25 11.38 1.85
C ILE A 340 5.48 9.95 1.34
N THR A 341 4.48 9.41 0.66
CA THR A 341 4.60 8.19 -0.15
C THR A 341 4.22 8.57 -1.58
N GLU A 342 5.13 8.38 -2.50
CA GLU A 342 4.88 8.75 -3.90
C GLU A 342 3.82 7.82 -4.54
N PRO A 343 3.00 8.32 -5.47
CA PRO A 343 2.12 7.48 -6.24
C PRO A 343 2.92 6.60 -7.21
N ALA A 344 2.35 5.45 -7.54
CA ALA A 344 2.97 4.49 -8.45
C ALA A 344 1.98 4.03 -9.50
N LYS A 345 2.43 3.84 -10.74
CA LYS A 345 1.58 3.33 -11.81
C LYS A 345 2.39 2.68 -12.93
N THR A 346 2.05 1.46 -13.24
CA THR A 346 2.47 0.78 -14.47
C THR A 346 1.43 1.06 -15.57
N PRO A 347 1.83 1.46 -16.77
CA PRO A 347 0.91 1.64 -17.90
C PRO A 347 0.16 0.36 -18.24
N VAL A 348 -1.13 0.47 -18.56
CA VAL A 348 -2.00 -0.68 -18.89
C VAL A 348 -1.63 -1.38 -20.18
N ASP A 349 -0.86 -0.75 -21.04
CA ASP A 349 -0.32 -1.30 -22.29
C ASP A 349 1.03 -2.00 -22.09
N THR A 350 1.45 -2.20 -20.84
CA THR A 350 2.65 -3.01 -20.56
C THR A 350 2.51 -4.40 -21.16
N PRO A 351 3.55 -4.93 -21.81
CA PRO A 351 3.48 -6.27 -22.44
C PRO A 351 3.26 -7.40 -21.42
N TYR A 352 3.55 -7.14 -20.13
CA TYR A 352 3.43 -8.15 -19.06
C TYR A 352 2.00 -8.32 -18.52
N LEU A 353 1.08 -7.40 -18.80
CA LEU A 353 -0.30 -7.50 -18.29
C LEU A 353 -1.02 -8.74 -18.84
N LEU A 354 -0.99 -8.94 -20.15
CA LEU A 354 -1.71 -10.05 -20.80
C LEU A 354 -1.25 -11.44 -20.31
N PRO A 355 0.06 -11.75 -20.17
CA PRO A 355 0.53 -12.98 -19.53
C PRO A 355 -0.01 -13.19 -18.12
N VAL A 356 -0.01 -12.15 -17.28
CA VAL A 356 -0.53 -12.22 -15.90
C VAL A 356 -2.06 -12.43 -15.90
N GLU A 357 -2.79 -11.76 -16.79
CA GLU A 357 -4.23 -11.98 -16.96
C GLU A 357 -4.56 -13.42 -17.36
N LYS A 358 -3.83 -14.00 -18.33
CA LYS A 358 -3.99 -15.39 -18.73
C LYS A 358 -3.75 -16.36 -17.57
N ALA A 359 -2.64 -16.19 -16.85
CA ALA A 359 -2.31 -17.01 -15.69
C ALA A 359 -3.41 -16.91 -14.62
N THR A 360 -3.84 -15.69 -14.27
CA THR A 360 -4.88 -15.48 -13.27
C THR A 360 -6.20 -16.12 -13.68
N ARG A 361 -6.59 -15.98 -14.94
CA ARG A 361 -7.81 -16.61 -15.48
C ARG A 361 -7.75 -18.13 -15.44
N ASN A 362 -6.60 -18.71 -15.78
CA ASN A 362 -6.43 -20.17 -15.82
C ASN A 362 -6.55 -20.78 -14.41
N VAL A 363 -6.01 -20.11 -13.40
CA VAL A 363 -5.95 -20.63 -12.02
C VAL A 363 -7.19 -20.30 -11.20
N PHE A 364 -7.68 -19.08 -11.28
CA PHE A 364 -8.77 -18.58 -10.45
C PHE A 364 -10.09 -18.39 -11.18
N GLY A 365 -10.09 -18.34 -12.52
CA GLY A 365 -11.25 -17.99 -13.31
C GLY A 365 -11.44 -16.48 -13.43
N PRO A 366 -12.64 -15.93 -13.17
CA PRO A 366 -12.89 -14.49 -13.25
C PRO A 366 -11.99 -13.67 -12.31
N TYR A 367 -11.53 -12.53 -12.79
CA TYR A 367 -10.66 -11.60 -12.06
C TYR A 367 -11.02 -10.15 -12.41
N MET A 368 -10.46 -9.20 -11.67
CA MET A 368 -10.57 -7.78 -11.96
C MET A 368 -9.20 -7.15 -12.22
N VAL A 369 -9.16 -6.16 -13.12
CA VAL A 369 -7.97 -5.32 -13.35
C VAL A 369 -8.26 -3.93 -12.84
N TYR A 370 -7.36 -3.43 -11.99
CA TYR A 370 -7.37 -2.05 -11.51
C TYR A 370 -6.16 -1.31 -12.06
N PRO A 371 -6.33 -0.42 -13.04
CA PRO A 371 -5.25 0.45 -13.54
C PRO A 371 -4.58 1.25 -12.44
N ASN A 372 -5.36 1.62 -11.41
CA ASN A 372 -4.88 2.24 -10.18
C ASN A 372 -5.82 1.89 -9.02
N ARG A 373 -5.27 1.77 -7.80
CA ARG A 373 -6.04 1.56 -6.56
C ARG A 373 -6.10 2.86 -5.74
N PRO A 374 -7.15 3.06 -4.93
CA PRO A 374 -7.29 4.26 -4.10
C PRO A 374 -6.40 4.25 -2.85
N SER A 375 -5.87 3.08 -2.49
CA SER A 375 -4.97 2.90 -1.35
C SER A 375 -3.55 3.36 -1.66
N THR A 376 -2.72 3.48 -0.64
CA THR A 376 -1.29 3.75 -0.73
C THR A 376 -0.52 2.50 -0.31
N ALA A 377 0.56 2.21 -1.02
CA ALA A 377 1.52 1.15 -0.75
C ALA A 377 2.88 1.58 -1.32
N PRO A 378 3.98 0.92 -0.97
CA PRO A 378 5.31 1.33 -1.42
C PRO A 378 5.63 0.95 -2.88
N ASP A 379 4.65 0.79 -3.74
CA ASP A 379 4.80 0.39 -5.14
C ASP A 379 5.73 1.33 -5.94
N TYR A 380 5.88 2.60 -5.51
CA TYR A 380 6.82 3.57 -6.10
C TYR A 380 8.28 3.12 -6.05
N LEU A 381 8.62 2.24 -5.12
CA LEU A 381 9.94 1.64 -5.01
C LEU A 381 10.32 0.92 -6.31
N TRP A 382 9.36 0.24 -6.90
CA TRP A 382 9.54 -0.56 -8.10
C TRP A 382 9.39 0.27 -9.37
N THR A 383 8.32 1.06 -9.45
CA THR A 383 8.01 1.85 -10.66
C THR A 383 8.87 3.08 -10.79
N ASN A 384 9.07 3.87 -9.71
CA ASN A 384 9.74 5.16 -9.79
C ASN A 384 11.25 5.03 -9.53
N ILE A 385 11.66 4.24 -8.52
CA ILE A 385 13.08 4.09 -8.17
C ILE A 385 13.78 3.13 -9.12
N LEU A 386 13.25 1.91 -9.32
CA LEU A 386 13.86 0.92 -10.20
C LEU A 386 13.47 1.11 -11.68
N GLY A 387 12.39 1.82 -11.98
CA GLY A 387 11.89 2.03 -13.34
C GLY A 387 11.33 0.77 -13.99
N LEU A 388 10.82 -0.17 -13.18
CA LEU A 388 10.33 -1.46 -13.66
C LEU A 388 8.79 -1.49 -13.71
N PRO A 389 8.20 -2.04 -14.78
CA PRO A 389 6.77 -2.34 -14.79
C PRO A 389 6.46 -3.32 -13.66
N THR A 390 5.45 -2.99 -12.87
CA THR A 390 5.10 -3.70 -11.65
C THR A 390 3.67 -4.18 -11.71
N ILE A 391 3.44 -5.45 -11.44
CA ILE A 391 2.10 -6.05 -11.43
C ILE A 391 1.91 -6.80 -10.11
N GLN A 392 0.92 -6.36 -9.35
CA GLN A 392 0.48 -7.04 -8.13
C GLN A 392 -0.73 -7.91 -8.45
N VAL A 393 -0.76 -9.15 -7.95
CA VAL A 393 -1.98 -9.99 -7.99
C VAL A 393 -2.40 -10.34 -6.58
N ARG A 394 -3.54 -9.83 -6.17
CA ARG A 394 -4.14 -10.02 -4.84
C ARG A 394 -5.07 -11.22 -4.88
N TRP A 395 -4.74 -12.25 -4.13
CA TRP A 395 -5.47 -13.54 -4.19
C TRP A 395 -5.77 -14.16 -2.82
N CYS A 396 -5.34 -13.55 -1.72
CA CYS A 396 -5.72 -14.02 -0.39
C CYS A 396 -7.24 -13.91 -0.19
N ASP A 397 -7.77 -14.57 0.83
CA ASP A 397 -9.22 -14.59 1.08
C ASP A 397 -9.78 -13.18 1.24
N ALA A 398 -10.98 -12.95 0.70
CA ALA A 398 -11.65 -11.66 0.81
C ALA A 398 -11.93 -11.25 2.28
N THR A 399 -11.95 -12.26 3.17
CA THR A 399 -12.21 -12.11 4.61
C THR A 399 -10.98 -12.48 5.44
N SER A 400 -9.77 -12.32 4.91
CA SER A 400 -8.52 -12.75 5.58
C SER A 400 -8.19 -12.04 6.89
N ASP A 401 -8.94 -11.00 7.25
CA ASP A 401 -8.77 -10.22 8.50
C ASP A 401 -7.33 -9.68 8.67
N ASN A 402 -6.73 -9.19 7.55
CA ASN A 402 -5.42 -8.54 7.58
C ASN A 402 -5.39 -7.45 8.65
N HIS A 403 -4.29 -7.35 9.41
CA HIS A 403 -4.07 -6.41 10.51
C HIS A 403 -5.03 -6.56 11.70
N ALA A 404 -5.94 -7.55 11.66
CA ALA A 404 -6.91 -7.83 12.73
C ALA A 404 -6.63 -9.18 13.41
N PRO A 405 -7.22 -9.45 14.59
CA PRO A 405 -7.23 -10.78 15.16
C PRO A 405 -7.93 -11.80 14.23
N ASN A 406 -7.49 -13.05 14.29
CA ASN A 406 -7.97 -14.16 13.46
C ASN A 406 -7.58 -14.06 11.98
N GLU A 407 -6.49 -13.35 11.67
CA GLU A 407 -5.92 -13.39 10.33
C GLU A 407 -5.78 -14.85 9.86
N HIS A 408 -6.19 -15.10 8.61
CA HIS A 408 -6.25 -16.45 8.08
C HIS A 408 -6.10 -16.50 6.56
N LEU A 409 -5.80 -17.71 6.08
CA LEU A 409 -5.70 -18.02 4.66
C LEU A 409 -6.26 -19.43 4.42
N THR A 410 -7.17 -19.57 3.45
CA THR A 410 -7.61 -20.90 3.04
C THR A 410 -6.50 -21.64 2.32
N LEU A 411 -6.32 -22.92 2.65
CA LEU A 411 -5.30 -23.75 2.01
C LEU A 411 -5.52 -23.89 0.50
N SER A 412 -6.78 -23.86 0.06
CA SER A 412 -7.10 -23.85 -1.38
C SER A 412 -6.59 -22.60 -2.10
N ASN A 413 -6.72 -21.41 -1.49
CA ASN A 413 -6.18 -20.19 -2.06
C ASN A 413 -4.65 -20.16 -1.99
N TYR A 414 -4.05 -20.68 -0.94
CA TYR A 414 -2.59 -20.83 -0.84
C TYR A 414 -2.01 -21.71 -1.96
N ILE A 415 -2.64 -22.87 -2.23
CA ILE A 415 -2.25 -23.77 -3.33
C ILE A 415 -2.42 -23.05 -4.69
N LYS A 416 -3.57 -22.42 -4.90
CA LYS A 416 -3.81 -21.62 -6.12
C LYS A 416 -2.84 -20.44 -6.26
N GLY A 417 -2.44 -19.79 -5.18
CA GLY A 417 -1.44 -18.72 -5.22
C GLY A 417 -0.06 -19.23 -5.66
N THR A 418 0.31 -20.44 -5.22
CA THR A 418 1.52 -21.13 -5.70
C THR A 418 1.40 -21.46 -7.20
N GLU A 419 0.29 -22.06 -7.62
CA GLU A 419 -0.01 -22.39 -9.02
C GLU A 419 -0.04 -21.12 -9.90
N LEU A 420 -0.62 -20.03 -9.38
CA LEU A 420 -0.63 -18.74 -10.08
C LEU A 420 0.78 -18.24 -10.36
N THR A 421 1.64 -18.21 -9.34
CA THR A 421 3.02 -17.77 -9.53
C THR A 421 3.75 -18.66 -10.56
N ALA A 422 3.62 -19.98 -10.46
CA ALA A 422 4.23 -20.90 -11.42
C ALA A 422 3.72 -20.67 -12.84
N THR A 423 2.41 -20.39 -13.01
CA THR A 423 1.78 -20.12 -14.31
C THR A 423 2.18 -18.76 -14.85
N VAL A 424 2.28 -17.72 -14.02
CA VAL A 424 2.78 -16.39 -14.43
C VAL A 424 4.20 -16.49 -14.99
N LEU A 425 5.10 -17.22 -14.32
CA LEU A 425 6.47 -17.41 -14.80
C LEU A 425 6.49 -18.11 -16.17
N LYS A 426 5.61 -19.08 -16.39
CA LYS A 426 5.46 -19.75 -17.68
C LYS A 426 4.98 -18.77 -18.75
N GLU A 427 3.87 -18.10 -18.53
CA GLU A 427 3.28 -17.18 -19.52
C GLU A 427 4.25 -16.05 -19.91
N ILE A 428 5.07 -15.57 -18.96
CA ILE A 428 6.13 -14.58 -19.25
C ILE A 428 7.25 -15.19 -20.11
N SER A 429 7.58 -16.47 -19.94
CA SER A 429 8.62 -17.11 -20.76
C SER A 429 8.20 -17.32 -22.21
N GLU A 430 6.91 -17.31 -22.49
CA GLU A 430 6.32 -17.51 -23.82
C GLU A 430 6.12 -16.20 -24.62
N MET A 431 6.58 -15.05 -24.08
CA MET A 431 6.49 -13.73 -24.73
C MET A 431 7.53 -13.59 -25.90
#